data_9dcbc660477ea69b45dd772f13b4df3d
#
_entry.id   9dcbc660477ea69b45dd772f13b4df3d
#
_cell.length_a   1.000
_cell.length_b   1.000
_cell.length_c   1.000
_cell.angle_alpha   90.00
_cell.angle_beta   90.00
_cell.angle_gamma   90.00
#
_symmetry.space_group_name_H-M   'P 1'
#
loop_
_entity.id
_entity.type
_entity.pdbx_description
1 polymer ?
#
loop_
_entity_poly.entity_id
_entity_poly.type
_entity_poly.pdbx_seq_one_letter_code
_entity_poly.pdbx_strand_id
1 'polypeptide(L)'
;PIPSRGLGDVYKRQTNYFAKRFAAKEAFLKAIGTGLSKGFKFNDITIINNSKGQPFIELEKKIQLFIKKKFKIKKYQIHLSISDEKKYSIAYVILNESLK
;
A
#
# COMPACT_ATOMS: atom_id res chain seq x y z
N PRO A 1 31.91 -11.18 14.30
CA PRO A 1 31.39 -10.67 13.02
C PRO A 1 30.15 -11.45 12.59
N ILE A 2 29.25 -10.75 11.99
CA ILE A 2 28.04 -11.36 11.44
C ILE A 2 28.44 -12.17 10.21
N PRO A 3 28.04 -13.45 10.13
CA PRO A 3 28.32 -14.22 8.92
C PRO A 3 27.71 -13.51 7.71
N SER A 4 28.42 -13.51 6.60
CA SER A 4 27.94 -12.85 5.38
C SER A 4 26.57 -13.36 4.96
N ARG A 5 26.30 -14.63 5.20
CA ARG A 5 25.02 -15.25 4.92
C ARG A 5 23.88 -14.62 5.73
N GLY A 6 24.09 -14.44 7.05
CA GLY A 6 23.09 -13.83 7.90
C GLY A 6 22.87 -12.36 7.56
N LEU A 7 23.95 -11.64 7.22
CA LEU A 7 23.84 -10.25 6.82
C LEU A 7 23.05 -10.11 5.52
N GLY A 8 23.29 -10.96 4.56
CA GLY A 8 22.53 -10.96 3.31
C GLY A 8 21.05 -11.21 3.52
N ASP A 9 20.71 -12.14 4.41
CA ASP A 9 19.31 -12.44 4.72
C ASP A 9 18.61 -11.25 5.37
N VAL A 10 19.29 -10.53 6.26
CA VAL A 10 18.73 -9.35 6.92
C VAL A 10 18.44 -8.26 5.90
N TYR A 11 19.40 -7.96 5.03
CA TYR A 11 19.21 -6.94 3.99
C TYR A 11 18.10 -7.33 3.02
N LYS A 12 18.04 -8.60 2.66
CA LYS A 12 16.99 -9.09 1.75
C LYS A 12 15.60 -8.92 2.35
N ARG A 13 15.43 -9.21 3.65
CA ARG A 13 14.16 -9.01 4.33
C ARG A 13 13.76 -7.55 4.35
N GLN A 14 14.70 -6.64 4.67
CA GLN A 14 14.43 -5.21 4.69
C GLN A 14 14.05 -4.70 3.33
N THR A 15 14.75 -5.13 2.29
CA THR A 15 14.44 -4.73 0.91
C THR A 15 13.05 -5.17 0.52
N ASN A 16 12.66 -6.41 0.84
CA ASN A 16 11.34 -6.92 0.52
C ASN A 16 10.25 -6.16 1.29
N TYR A 17 10.51 -5.82 2.55
CA TYR A 17 9.58 -5.07 3.37
C TYR A 17 9.27 -3.70 2.73
N PHE A 18 10.30 -2.96 2.36
CA PHE A 18 10.12 -1.65 1.72
C PHE A 18 9.51 -1.77 0.34
N ALA A 19 9.94 -2.75 -0.44
CA ALA A 19 9.43 -2.97 -1.80
C ALA A 19 7.93 -3.26 -1.77
N LYS A 20 7.47 -4.08 -0.83
CA LYS A 20 6.05 -4.39 -0.69
C LYS A 20 5.23 -3.14 -0.39
N ARG A 21 5.69 -2.34 0.57
CA ARG A 21 4.99 -1.12 0.95
C ARG A 21 4.98 -0.09 -0.16
N PHE A 22 6.11 0.07 -0.82
CA PHE A 22 6.21 0.99 -1.95
C PHE A 22 5.25 0.58 -3.07
N ALA A 23 5.25 -0.70 -3.43
CA ALA A 23 4.37 -1.22 -4.47
C ALA A 23 2.89 -1.01 -4.11
N ALA A 24 2.53 -1.24 -2.86
CA ALA A 24 1.15 -1.05 -2.39
C ALA A 24 0.73 0.41 -2.48
N LYS A 25 1.60 1.33 -2.07
CA LYS A 25 1.30 2.76 -2.12
C LYS A 25 1.17 3.25 -3.57
N GLU A 26 2.06 2.80 -4.45
CA GLU A 26 1.96 3.13 -5.87
C GLU A 26 0.67 2.59 -6.49
N ALA A 27 0.34 1.34 -6.20
CA ALA A 27 -0.88 0.74 -6.73
C ALA A 27 -2.12 1.50 -6.26
N PHE A 28 -2.12 1.93 -5.00
CA PHE A 28 -3.23 2.72 -4.46
C PHE A 28 -3.36 4.06 -5.19
N LEU A 29 -2.26 4.78 -5.36
CA LEU A 29 -2.29 6.09 -6.02
C LEU A 29 -2.73 5.97 -7.48
N LYS A 30 -2.37 4.89 -8.15
CA LYS A 30 -2.88 4.62 -9.50
C LYS A 30 -4.36 4.32 -9.49
N ALA A 31 -4.84 3.59 -8.49
CA ALA A 31 -6.26 3.26 -8.39
C ALA A 31 -7.13 4.51 -8.24
N ILE A 32 -6.65 5.52 -7.50
CA ILE A 32 -7.39 6.78 -7.36
C ILE A 32 -7.04 7.79 -8.47
N GLY A 33 -6.06 7.47 -9.31
CA GLY A 33 -5.76 8.25 -10.52
C GLY A 33 -4.97 9.51 -10.30
N THR A 34 -4.28 9.67 -9.18
CA THR A 34 -3.57 10.91 -8.86
C THR A 34 -2.05 10.80 -8.95
N GLY A 35 -1.49 9.61 -8.71
CA GLY A 35 -0.08 9.54 -8.39
C GLY A 35 0.21 10.48 -7.21
N LEU A 36 1.34 11.17 -7.27
CA LEU A 36 1.72 12.12 -6.21
C LEU A 36 1.35 13.57 -6.57
N SER A 37 0.39 13.76 -7.50
CA SER A 37 0.12 15.06 -8.07
C SER A 37 -0.80 15.97 -7.25
N LYS A 38 -1.61 15.47 -6.37
CA LYS A 38 -2.59 16.29 -5.63
C LYS A 38 -2.10 16.70 -4.25
N GLY A 39 -0.78 16.84 -4.07
CA GLY A 39 -0.22 17.15 -2.78
C GLY A 39 -0.19 15.95 -1.84
N PHE A 40 -0.50 14.77 -2.33
CA PHE A 40 -0.45 13.55 -1.54
C PHE A 40 0.99 13.02 -1.49
N LYS A 41 1.38 12.53 -0.34
CA LYS A 41 2.71 11.98 -0.10
C LYS A 41 2.58 10.50 0.26
N PHE A 42 3.64 9.75 0.06
CA PHE A 42 3.65 8.35 0.47
C PHE A 42 3.34 8.19 1.97
N ASN A 43 3.77 9.15 2.80
CA ASN A 43 3.50 9.10 4.23
C ASN A 43 2.02 9.30 4.59
N ASP A 44 1.21 9.79 3.65
CA ASP A 44 -0.23 9.93 3.85
C ASP A 44 -0.96 8.60 3.72
N ILE A 45 -0.25 7.58 3.25
CA ILE A 45 -0.78 6.23 3.04
C ILE A 45 0.02 5.29 3.94
N THR A 46 -0.65 4.57 4.80
CA THR A 46 0.01 3.63 5.71
C THR A 46 -0.44 2.21 5.39
N ILE A 47 0.53 1.31 5.25
CA ILE A 47 0.24 -0.10 5.03
C ILE A 47 0.43 -0.81 6.37
N ILE A 48 -0.63 -1.42 6.85
CA ILE A 48 -0.66 -2.09 8.16
C ILE A 48 -1.04 -3.54 7.96
N ASN A 49 -0.46 -4.42 8.75
CA ASN A 49 -0.86 -5.82 8.78
C ASN A 49 -1.78 -6.05 9.98
N ASN A 50 -2.87 -6.76 9.77
CA ASN A 50 -3.73 -7.16 10.88
C ASN A 50 -3.13 -8.32 11.65
N SER A 51 -3.84 -8.81 12.67
CA SER A 51 -3.35 -9.91 13.51
C SER A 51 -3.12 -11.20 12.75
N LYS A 52 -3.77 -11.36 11.58
CA LYS A 52 -3.59 -12.53 10.73
C LYS A 52 -2.51 -12.34 9.66
N GLY A 53 -1.80 -11.20 9.69
CA GLY A 53 -0.77 -10.90 8.72
C GLY A 53 -1.28 -10.35 7.40
N GLN A 54 -2.58 -10.08 7.28
CA GLN A 54 -3.15 -9.54 6.05
C GLN A 54 -2.90 -8.04 5.97
N PRO A 55 -2.41 -7.53 4.83
CA PRO A 55 -2.17 -6.09 4.69
C PRO A 55 -3.46 -5.34 4.42
N PHE A 56 -3.52 -4.12 4.94
CA PHE A 56 -4.59 -3.19 4.59
C PHE A 56 -4.06 -1.77 4.61
N ILE A 57 -4.82 -0.85 4.03
CA ILE A 57 -4.41 0.53 3.81
C ILE A 57 -5.15 1.45 4.77
N GLU A 58 -4.40 2.27 5.50
CA GLU A 58 -4.96 3.40 6.24
C GLU A 58 -4.57 4.70 5.55
N LEU A 59 -5.51 5.62 5.47
CA LEU A 59 -5.35 6.86 4.75
C LEU A 59 -5.52 8.06 5.66
N GLU A 60 -4.73 9.10 5.42
CA GLU A 60 -4.98 10.41 6.01
C GLU A 60 -6.33 10.94 5.54
N LYS A 61 -6.95 11.76 6.38
CA LYS A 61 -8.29 12.26 6.13
C LYS A 61 -8.42 12.99 4.79
N LYS A 62 -7.39 13.73 4.39
CA LYS A 62 -7.42 14.47 3.12
C LYS A 62 -7.59 13.56 1.92
N ILE A 63 -7.00 12.35 1.96
CA ILE A 63 -7.17 11.39 0.89
C ILE A 63 -8.55 10.76 0.93
N GLN A 64 -9.05 10.45 2.12
CA GLN A 64 -10.41 9.92 2.28
C GLN A 64 -11.45 10.87 1.68
N LEU A 65 -11.31 12.16 1.99
CA LEU A 65 -12.22 13.18 1.46
C LEU A 65 -12.10 13.30 -0.07
N PHE A 66 -10.88 13.21 -0.58
CA PHE A 66 -10.64 13.26 -2.02
C PHE A 66 -11.36 12.10 -2.74
N ILE A 67 -11.26 10.90 -2.19
CA ILE A 67 -11.90 9.72 -2.78
C ILE A 67 -13.41 9.92 -2.84
N LYS A 68 -14.01 10.33 -1.74
CA LYS A 68 -15.47 10.52 -1.66
C LYS A 68 -15.95 11.56 -2.65
N LYS A 69 -15.20 12.63 -2.80
CA LYS A 69 -15.56 13.72 -3.71
C LYS A 69 -15.35 13.33 -5.17
N LYS A 70 -14.20 12.72 -5.48
CA LYS A 70 -13.86 12.36 -6.86
C LYS A 70 -14.84 11.35 -7.43
N PHE A 71 -15.13 10.30 -6.67
CA PHE A 71 -15.98 9.20 -7.15
C PHE A 71 -17.44 9.36 -6.78
N LYS A 72 -17.77 10.45 -6.05
CA LYS A 72 -19.14 10.76 -5.62
C LYS A 72 -19.76 9.62 -4.82
N ILE A 73 -18.99 9.09 -3.87
CA ILE A 73 -19.42 7.97 -3.03
C ILE A 73 -19.30 8.37 -1.56
N LYS A 74 -20.17 7.80 -0.72
CA LYS A 74 -20.16 8.08 0.71
C LYS A 74 -19.31 7.09 1.49
N LYS A 75 -19.30 5.85 1.06
CA LYS A 75 -18.55 4.77 1.69
C LYS A 75 -17.81 3.98 0.64
N TYR A 76 -16.64 3.49 0.98
CA TYR A 76 -15.85 2.69 0.06
C TYR A 76 -15.08 1.62 0.81
N GLN A 77 -14.62 0.64 0.08
CA GLN A 77 -13.73 -0.41 0.57
C GLN A 77 -12.49 -0.43 -0.30
N ILE A 78 -11.36 -0.71 0.34
CA ILE A 78 -10.10 -0.87 -0.36
C ILE A 78 -9.60 -2.28 -0.09
N HIS A 79 -9.36 -3.02 -1.17
CA HIS A 79 -8.76 -4.35 -1.09
C HIS A 79 -7.32 -4.27 -1.54
N LEU A 80 -6.44 -4.78 -0.73
CA LEU A 80 -5.01 -4.81 -1.01
C LEU A 80 -4.51 -6.23 -1.00
N SER A 81 -3.82 -6.62 -2.06
CA SER A 81 -3.13 -7.90 -2.14
C SER A 81 -1.69 -7.66 -2.55
N ILE A 82 -0.77 -8.28 -1.85
CA ILE A 82 0.66 -8.14 -2.13
C ILE A 82 1.24 -9.54 -2.37
N SER A 83 1.93 -9.70 -3.49
CA SER A 83 2.64 -10.91 -3.83
C SER A 83 4.14 -10.62 -3.83
N ASP A 84 4.90 -11.48 -3.17
CA ASP A 84 6.33 -11.30 -3.00
C ASP A 84 7.07 -12.31 -3.88
N GLU A 85 7.77 -11.78 -4.88
CA GLU A 85 8.55 -12.58 -5.81
C GLU A 85 10.04 -12.44 -5.50
N LYS A 86 10.86 -13.30 -6.08
CA LYS A 86 12.30 -13.30 -5.81
C LYS A 86 12.99 -11.98 -6.12
N LYS A 87 12.56 -11.30 -7.18
CA LYS A 87 13.21 -10.09 -7.67
C LYS A 87 12.36 -8.84 -7.53
N TYR A 88 11.08 -8.97 -7.23
CA TYR A 88 10.16 -7.83 -7.18
C TYR A 88 8.95 -8.17 -6.32
N SER A 89 8.22 -7.14 -5.97
CA SER A 89 6.92 -7.28 -5.30
C SER A 89 5.83 -6.74 -6.19
N ILE A 90 4.68 -7.41 -6.19
CA ILE A 90 3.51 -6.99 -6.94
C ILE A 90 2.40 -6.67 -5.95
N ALA A 91 1.76 -5.52 -6.13
CA ALA A 91 0.61 -5.14 -5.32
C ALA A 91 -0.58 -4.86 -6.21
N TYR A 92 -1.75 -5.33 -5.77
CA TYR A 92 -3.02 -5.02 -6.41
C TYR A 92 -3.88 -4.26 -5.43
N VAL A 93 -4.48 -3.18 -5.90
CA VAL A 93 -5.42 -2.39 -5.12
C VAL A 93 -6.72 -2.29 -5.89
N ILE A 94 -7.81 -2.65 -5.22
CA ILE A 94 -9.15 -2.50 -5.77
C ILE A 94 -9.91 -1.59 -4.82
N LEU A 95 -10.43 -0.50 -5.36
CA LEU A 95 -11.28 0.42 -4.62
C LEU A 95 -12.68 0.30 -5.17
N ASN A 96 -13.62 -0.01 -4.31
CA ASN A 96 -15.01 -0.12 -4.73
C ASN A 96 -15.94 0.55 -3.73
N GLU A 97 -17.09 0.99 -4.24
CA GLU A 97 -18.11 1.58 -3.38
C GLU A 97 -18.71 0.53 -2.46
N SER A 98 -18.90 0.93 -1.21
CA SER A 98 -19.60 0.08 -0.24
C SER A 98 -21.06 0.48 -0.24
N LEU A 99 -21.94 -0.51 -0.44
CA LEU A 99 -23.38 -0.28 -0.51
C LEU A 99 -24.05 -0.30 0.86
N LYS A 100 -23.28 -0.56 1.92
CA LYS A 100 -23.86 -0.64 3.26
C LYS A 100 -23.42 0.52 4.14
#